data_65e78fa0a363e042624188d5da8599ba
#
_entry.id   65e78fa0a363e042624188d5da8599ba
#
_cell.length_a   1.000
_cell.length_b   1.000
_cell.length_c   1.000
_cell.angle_alpha   90.00
_cell.angle_beta   90.00
_cell.angle_gamma   90.00
#
_symmetry.space_group_name_H-M   'P 1'
#
loop_
_entity.id
_entity.type
_entity.pdbx_description
1 polymer ?
#
loop_
_entity_poly.entity_id
_entity_poly.type
_entity_poly.pdbx_seq_one_letter_code
_entity_poly.pdbx_strand_id
1 'polypeptide(L)'
;MKKIFLLLAAAAAASGAYAEGYQVNNLSSKQNGMGHVGTAMKLNSESIWFNPAAASFQDTRFDISVGITGIASKATYTSLPDYTGKTKPLHYTSDNSIATPLYAYFNYKPLDWMSVGLAFNTPFGSSMDWGD
;
A
#
# COMPACT_ATOMS: atom_id res chain seq x y z
N MET A 1 -3.55 -34.14 8.01
CA MET A 1 -4.16 -32.80 8.05
C MET A 1 -3.34 -31.79 8.86
N LYS A 2 -2.93 -32.08 10.12
CA LYS A 2 -2.10 -31.15 10.94
C LYS A 2 -0.77 -30.73 10.28
N LYS A 3 -0.08 -31.66 9.59
CA LYS A 3 1.21 -31.36 8.91
C LYS A 3 1.04 -30.43 7.72
N ILE A 4 -0.07 -30.55 6.97
CA ILE A 4 -0.36 -29.65 5.82
C ILE A 4 -0.70 -28.25 6.32
N PHE A 5 -1.43 -28.15 7.42
CA PHE A 5 -1.76 -26.87 8.05
C PHE A 5 -0.50 -26.13 8.56
N LEU A 6 0.43 -26.89 9.17
CA LEU A 6 1.72 -26.36 9.60
C LEU A 6 2.60 -25.89 8.43
N LEU A 7 2.61 -26.62 7.31
CA LEU A 7 3.33 -26.25 6.11
C LEU A 7 2.75 -24.99 5.46
N LEU A 8 1.43 -24.87 5.38
CA LEU A 8 0.76 -23.68 4.88
C LEU A 8 1.00 -22.46 5.77
N ALA A 9 0.97 -22.65 7.10
CA ALA A 9 1.26 -21.58 8.06
C ALA A 9 2.74 -21.14 7.97
N ALA A 10 3.69 -22.07 7.79
CA ALA A 10 5.10 -21.76 7.62
C ALA A 10 5.37 -21.04 6.28
N ALA A 11 4.71 -21.44 5.20
CA ALA A 11 4.81 -20.78 3.91
C ALA A 11 4.22 -19.36 3.94
N ALA A 12 3.10 -19.16 4.64
CA ALA A 12 2.51 -17.83 4.86
C ALA A 12 3.40 -16.92 5.73
N ALA A 13 4.08 -17.48 6.73
CA ALA A 13 5.02 -16.73 7.57
C ALA A 13 6.31 -16.35 6.80
N ALA A 14 6.77 -17.21 5.91
CA ALA A 14 7.97 -16.94 5.10
C ALA A 14 7.76 -15.84 4.06
N SER A 15 6.54 -15.63 3.55
CA SER A 15 6.23 -14.57 2.59
C SER A 15 6.22 -13.16 3.19
N GLY A 16 6.21 -13.02 4.52
CA GLY A 16 6.19 -11.73 5.22
C GLY A 16 7.55 -11.18 5.65
N ALA A 17 8.66 -11.87 5.32
CA ALA A 17 10.00 -11.53 5.84
C ALA A 17 10.80 -10.53 5.00
N TYR A 18 10.20 -9.90 4.00
CA TYR A 18 10.88 -8.86 3.22
C TYR A 18 10.73 -7.51 3.91
N ALA A 19 11.83 -6.99 4.45
CA ALA A 19 11.90 -5.62 4.96
C ALA A 19 12.10 -4.68 3.76
N GLU A 20 11.04 -4.45 3.01
CA GLU A 20 11.04 -3.47 1.93
C GLU A 20 10.64 -2.11 2.52
N GLY A 21 11.49 -1.14 2.39
CA GLY A 21 11.38 0.27 2.66
C GLY A 21 10.05 0.80 3.26
N TYR A 22 9.46 1.80 2.65
CA TYR A 22 8.17 2.37 3.08
C TYR A 22 7.00 1.83 2.24
N GLN A 23 5.87 1.67 2.88
CA GLN A 23 4.63 1.30 2.20
C GLN A 23 3.96 2.54 1.59
N VAL A 24 3.55 2.43 0.34
CA VAL A 24 2.74 3.45 -0.32
C VAL A 24 1.27 3.25 0.06
N ASN A 25 0.67 4.23 0.73
CA ASN A 25 -0.73 4.14 1.18
C ASN A 25 -1.75 4.65 0.15
N ASN A 26 -1.31 5.14 -1.02
CA ASN A 26 -2.18 5.71 -2.05
C ASN A 26 -2.87 4.63 -2.91
N LEU A 27 -3.50 3.66 -2.26
CA LEU A 27 -4.13 2.48 -2.86
C LEU A 27 -5.65 2.59 -2.92
N SER A 28 -6.21 3.78 -2.82
CA SER A 28 -7.63 4.06 -2.97
C SER A 28 -7.84 5.54 -3.20
N SER A 29 -8.54 5.89 -4.28
CA SER A 29 -8.92 7.28 -4.55
C SER A 29 -9.89 7.82 -3.50
N LYS A 30 -10.79 6.97 -2.97
CA LYS A 30 -11.72 7.34 -1.91
C LYS A 30 -10.98 7.64 -0.60
N GLN A 31 -10.06 6.74 -0.19
CA GLN A 31 -9.25 6.97 1.01
C GLN A 31 -8.38 8.22 0.87
N ASN A 32 -7.73 8.40 -0.28
CA ASN A 32 -6.91 9.59 -0.55
C ASN A 32 -7.73 10.88 -0.44
N GLY A 33 -8.93 10.90 -1.04
CA GLY A 33 -9.83 12.06 -0.98
C GLY A 33 -10.34 12.38 0.42
N MET A 34 -10.35 11.40 1.33
CA MET A 34 -10.77 11.55 2.72
C MET A 34 -9.59 11.67 3.70
N GLY A 35 -8.35 11.82 3.22
CA GLY A 35 -7.18 11.88 4.08
C GLY A 35 -6.95 10.60 4.90
N HIS A 36 -7.32 9.43 4.36
CA HIS A 36 -7.20 8.10 4.99
C HIS A 36 -8.03 7.87 6.26
N VAL A 37 -9.03 8.69 6.53
CA VAL A 37 -9.93 8.51 7.69
C VAL A 37 -11.09 7.56 7.41
N GLY A 38 -11.21 7.05 6.20
CA GLY A 38 -12.34 6.22 5.75
C GLY A 38 -12.28 4.75 6.18
N THR A 39 -11.31 4.32 7.00
CA THR A 39 -11.18 2.91 7.40
C THR A 39 -12.42 2.37 8.13
N ALA A 40 -13.08 3.21 8.92
CA ALA A 40 -14.33 2.84 9.59
C ALA A 40 -15.58 3.01 8.71
N MET A 41 -15.42 3.46 7.48
CA MET A 41 -16.52 3.70 6.56
C MET A 41 -16.73 2.53 5.60
N LYS A 42 -17.93 2.45 5.05
CA LYS A 42 -18.26 1.52 4.00
C LYS A 42 -17.73 2.05 2.66
N LEU A 43 -16.68 1.43 2.12
CA LEU A 43 -16.02 1.80 0.87
C LEU A 43 -16.28 0.77 -0.25
N ASN A 44 -17.28 -0.10 -0.10
CA ASN A 44 -17.60 -1.19 -1.01
C ASN A 44 -16.39 -2.13 -1.20
N SER A 45 -15.99 -2.44 -2.43
CA SER A 45 -14.87 -3.35 -2.71
C SER A 45 -13.53 -2.88 -2.13
N GLU A 46 -13.30 -1.58 -2.01
CA GLU A 46 -12.06 -1.04 -1.43
C GLU A 46 -11.93 -1.38 0.06
N SER A 47 -13.05 -1.64 0.76
CA SER A 47 -13.04 -2.09 2.15
C SER A 47 -12.27 -3.40 2.35
N ILE A 48 -12.17 -4.26 1.33
CA ILE A 48 -11.42 -5.52 1.41
C ILE A 48 -9.98 -5.30 1.88
N TRP A 49 -9.36 -4.22 1.46
CA TRP A 49 -7.99 -3.90 1.86
C TRP A 49 -7.90 -3.15 3.18
N PHE A 50 -8.75 -2.16 3.38
CA PHE A 50 -8.64 -1.25 4.52
C PHE A 50 -9.38 -1.74 5.77
N ASN A 51 -10.52 -2.40 5.58
CA ASN A 51 -11.35 -2.96 6.65
C ASN A 51 -12.22 -4.09 6.09
N PRO A 52 -11.74 -5.32 6.03
CA PRO A 52 -12.49 -6.44 5.44
C PRO A 52 -13.88 -6.65 6.06
N ALA A 53 -14.05 -6.34 7.35
CA ALA A 53 -15.35 -6.45 8.00
C ALA A 53 -16.39 -5.50 7.41
N ALA A 54 -15.98 -4.32 6.95
CA ALA A 54 -16.86 -3.35 6.31
C ALA A 54 -17.31 -3.79 4.90
N ALA A 55 -16.62 -4.72 4.28
CA ALA A 55 -16.98 -5.23 2.96
C ALA A 55 -18.32 -5.98 2.96
N SER A 56 -18.72 -6.59 4.09
CA SER A 56 -20.03 -7.26 4.23
C SER A 56 -21.20 -6.28 4.26
N PHE A 57 -20.95 -5.00 4.50
CA PHE A 57 -21.98 -3.95 4.54
C PHE A 57 -22.20 -3.25 3.21
N GLN A 58 -21.59 -3.72 2.10
CA GLN A 58 -21.88 -3.14 0.78
C GLN A 58 -23.35 -3.31 0.40
N ASP A 59 -23.87 -2.34 -0.37
CA ASP A 59 -25.29 -2.30 -0.75
C ASP A 59 -25.58 -3.18 -1.99
N THR A 60 -24.61 -3.36 -2.84
CA THR A 60 -24.73 -4.15 -4.08
C THR A 60 -24.28 -5.59 -3.87
N ARG A 61 -24.74 -6.50 -4.73
CA ARG A 61 -24.28 -7.89 -4.68
C ARG A 61 -22.82 -8.07 -5.07
N PHE A 62 -22.32 -7.24 -5.95
CA PHE A 62 -20.90 -7.19 -6.32
C PHE A 62 -20.47 -5.76 -6.59
N ASP A 63 -19.21 -5.50 -6.35
CA ASP A 63 -18.56 -4.21 -6.60
C ASP A 63 -17.12 -4.43 -7.04
N ILE A 64 -16.66 -3.59 -7.96
CA ILE A 64 -15.29 -3.61 -8.48
C ILE A 64 -14.75 -2.19 -8.40
N SER A 65 -13.55 -2.04 -7.88
CA SER A 65 -12.81 -0.77 -7.89
C SER A 65 -11.42 -1.00 -8.46
N VAL A 66 -11.03 -0.19 -9.43
CA VAL A 66 -9.69 -0.22 -10.02
C VAL A 66 -9.17 1.20 -10.10
N GLY A 67 -7.87 1.36 -9.91
CA GLY A 67 -7.25 2.67 -10.03
C GLY A 67 -5.74 2.61 -10.09
N ILE A 68 -5.19 3.75 -10.48
CA ILE A 68 -3.77 4.02 -10.54
C ILE A 68 -3.52 5.39 -9.92
N THR A 69 -2.43 5.53 -9.19
CA THR A 69 -2.01 6.80 -8.59
C THR A 69 -0.64 7.18 -9.13
N GLY A 70 -0.45 8.43 -9.54
CA GLY A 70 0.86 8.96 -9.87
C GLY A 70 1.48 9.65 -8.66
N ILE A 71 2.67 9.23 -8.25
CA ILE A 71 3.40 9.84 -7.14
C ILE A 71 4.73 10.35 -7.67
N ALA A 72 4.86 11.68 -7.72
CA ALA A 72 6.14 12.34 -8.01
C ALA A 72 6.84 12.60 -6.68
N SER A 73 7.96 11.93 -6.45
CA SER A 73 8.75 12.09 -5.22
C SER A 73 10.08 12.79 -5.51
N LYS A 74 10.47 13.65 -4.58
CA LYS A 74 11.78 14.31 -4.58
C LYS A 74 12.31 14.32 -3.17
N ALA A 75 13.53 13.86 -2.98
CA ALA A 75 14.21 13.94 -1.70
C ALA A 75 15.51 14.76 -1.84
N THR A 76 15.87 15.44 -0.77
CA THR A 76 17.13 16.13 -0.65
C THR A 76 17.84 15.62 0.59
N TYR A 77 19.07 15.18 0.42
CA TYR A 77 19.96 14.83 1.51
C TYR A 77 20.99 15.94 1.72
N THR A 78 21.12 16.38 2.96
CA THR A 78 22.16 17.33 3.35
C THR A 78 22.99 16.72 4.46
N SER A 79 24.29 16.55 4.24
CA SER A 79 25.18 16.07 5.29
C SER A 79 25.37 17.17 6.36
N LEU A 80 25.55 16.75 7.61
CA LEU A 80 26.02 17.67 8.62
C LEU A 80 27.49 18.03 8.35
N PRO A 81 27.92 19.27 8.64
CA PRO A 81 29.34 19.58 8.65
C PRO A 81 30.04 18.72 9.70
N ASP A 82 31.30 18.40 9.48
CA ASP A 82 32.09 17.74 10.53
C ASP A 82 32.20 18.65 11.75
N TYR A 83 32.52 18.04 12.91
CA TYR A 83 32.67 18.80 14.17
C TYR A 83 33.80 19.83 14.15
N THR A 84 34.70 19.77 13.16
CA THR A 84 35.78 20.75 12.96
C THR A 84 35.37 21.95 12.12
N GLY A 85 34.18 21.90 11.46
CA GLY A 85 33.65 22.94 10.57
C GLY A 85 34.45 23.15 9.28
N LYS A 86 35.40 22.25 8.99
CA LYS A 86 36.28 22.37 7.81
C LYS A 86 35.64 21.79 6.55
N THR A 87 34.71 20.85 6.70
CA THR A 87 34.03 20.19 5.57
C THR A 87 32.72 20.92 5.26
N LYS A 88 32.54 21.35 4.03
CA LYS A 88 31.25 21.94 3.58
C LYS A 88 30.19 20.83 3.57
N PRO A 89 28.95 21.13 3.97
CA PRO A 89 27.85 20.20 3.82
C PRO A 89 27.68 19.76 2.36
N LEU A 90 27.52 18.46 2.15
CA LEU A 90 27.20 17.90 0.85
C LEU A 90 25.68 17.94 0.65
N HIS A 91 25.25 18.36 -0.50
CA HIS A 91 23.83 18.38 -0.89
C HIS A 91 23.63 17.44 -2.06
N TYR A 92 22.78 16.44 -1.87
CA TYR A 92 22.33 15.55 -2.93
C TYR A 92 20.83 15.68 -3.08
N THR A 93 20.37 15.72 -4.32
CA THR A 93 18.94 15.75 -4.63
C THR A 93 18.66 14.54 -5.52
N SER A 94 17.67 13.77 -5.15
CA SER A 94 17.24 12.63 -5.96
C SER A 94 16.63 13.10 -7.29
N ASP A 95 16.74 12.27 -8.30
CA ASP A 95 15.98 12.45 -9.53
C ASP A 95 14.49 12.28 -9.24
N ASN A 96 13.67 13.02 -10.00
CA ASN A 96 12.23 12.95 -9.90
C ASN A 96 11.73 11.62 -10.51
N SER A 97 11.61 10.60 -9.72
CA SER A 97 10.97 9.36 -10.14
C SER A 97 9.45 9.45 -9.97
N ILE A 98 8.72 8.96 -10.95
CA ILE A 98 7.27 8.84 -10.87
C ILE A 98 6.94 7.38 -10.57
N ALA A 99 6.44 7.11 -9.37
CA ALA A 99 5.89 5.82 -9.01
C ALA A 99 4.40 5.77 -9.37
N THR A 100 3.96 4.66 -9.92
CA THR A 100 2.57 4.46 -10.35
C THR A 100 1.94 3.26 -9.65
N PRO A 101 1.71 3.31 -8.33
CA PRO A 101 1.01 2.24 -7.64
C PRO A 101 -0.39 2.06 -8.23
N LEU A 102 -0.75 0.81 -8.42
CA LEU A 102 -2.06 0.43 -8.94
C LEU A 102 -2.78 -0.47 -7.94
N TYR A 103 -4.11 -0.47 -8.04
CA TYR A 103 -4.96 -1.33 -7.24
C TYR A 103 -6.15 -1.84 -8.03
N ALA A 104 -6.62 -3.04 -7.66
CA ALA A 104 -7.85 -3.63 -8.14
C ALA A 104 -8.50 -4.41 -7.00
N TYR A 105 -9.75 -4.08 -6.70
CA TYR A 105 -10.53 -4.71 -5.66
C TYR A 105 -11.82 -5.27 -6.23
N PHE A 106 -12.17 -6.45 -5.81
CA PHE A 106 -13.43 -7.09 -6.14
C PHE A 106 -14.09 -7.60 -4.86
N ASN A 107 -15.36 -7.32 -4.68
CA ASN A 107 -16.14 -7.85 -3.58
C ASN A 107 -17.47 -8.41 -4.07
N TYR A 108 -17.80 -9.62 -3.62
CA TYR A 108 -19.05 -10.30 -3.88
C TYR A 108 -19.76 -10.64 -2.56
N LYS A 109 -21.02 -10.24 -2.45
CA LYS A 109 -21.87 -10.48 -1.28
C LYS A 109 -22.94 -11.50 -1.63
N PRO A 110 -22.68 -12.82 -1.46
CA PRO A 110 -23.66 -13.86 -1.71
C PRO A 110 -24.82 -13.84 -0.71
N LEU A 111 -24.54 -13.45 0.54
CA LEU A 111 -25.50 -13.41 1.64
C LEU A 111 -25.41 -12.08 2.38
N ASP A 112 -26.49 -11.68 3.06
CA ASP A 112 -26.53 -10.38 3.74
C ASP A 112 -25.51 -10.22 4.87
N TRP A 113 -25.07 -11.33 5.43
CA TRP A 113 -24.10 -11.38 6.53
C TRP A 113 -22.69 -11.76 6.08
N MET A 114 -22.47 -12.12 4.81
CA MET A 114 -21.18 -12.62 4.32
C MET A 114 -20.79 -11.96 3.01
N SER A 115 -19.55 -11.55 2.89
CA SER A 115 -18.94 -11.17 1.63
C SER A 115 -17.61 -11.90 1.40
N VAL A 116 -17.23 -12.05 0.14
CA VAL A 116 -15.96 -12.62 -0.29
C VAL A 116 -15.33 -11.66 -1.29
N GLY A 117 -14.07 -11.35 -1.10
CA GLY A 117 -13.40 -10.40 -1.97
C GLY A 117 -11.97 -10.77 -2.27
N LEU A 118 -11.46 -10.14 -3.32
CA LEU A 118 -10.08 -10.21 -3.76
C LEU A 118 -9.50 -8.79 -3.81
N ALA A 119 -8.29 -8.65 -3.31
CA ALA A 119 -7.52 -7.42 -3.40
C ALA A 119 -6.21 -7.70 -4.12
N PHE A 120 -5.91 -6.90 -5.12
CA PHE A 120 -4.62 -6.83 -5.78
C PHE A 120 -4.13 -5.38 -5.71
N ASN A 121 -2.93 -5.18 -5.22
CA ASN A 121 -2.32 -3.86 -5.15
C ASN A 121 -0.80 -3.96 -5.14
N THR A 122 -0.15 -2.84 -5.41
CA THR A 122 1.31 -2.71 -5.42
C THR A 122 1.74 -1.69 -4.38
N PRO A 123 1.71 -2.03 -3.08
CA PRO A 123 2.03 -1.11 -2.00
C PRO A 123 3.53 -0.82 -1.88
N PHE A 124 4.38 -1.62 -2.53
CA PHE A 124 5.84 -1.50 -2.56
C PHE A 124 6.32 -1.36 -4.00
N GLY A 125 7.58 -1.04 -4.20
CA GLY A 125 8.18 -0.91 -5.53
C GLY A 125 8.46 0.53 -5.96
N SER A 126 8.36 1.49 -5.04
CA SER A 126 8.93 2.82 -5.25
C SER A 126 10.44 2.77 -5.05
N SER A 127 11.20 3.21 -6.01
CA SER A 127 12.64 3.43 -5.90
C SER A 127 12.95 4.92 -5.96
N MET A 128 14.05 5.32 -5.36
CA MET A 128 14.56 6.67 -5.43
C MET A 128 15.98 6.61 -5.99
N ASP A 129 16.21 7.28 -7.08
CA ASP A 129 17.52 7.39 -7.71
C ASP A 129 18.21 8.66 -7.20
N TRP A 130 19.46 8.52 -6.79
CA TRP A 130 20.26 9.63 -6.30
C TRP A 130 21.27 10.15 -7.33
N GLY A 131 21.24 9.59 -8.55
CA GLY A 131 22.24 9.85 -9.56
C GLY A 131 23.63 9.25 -9.22
N ASP A 132 24.47 9.11 -10.23
CA ASP A 132 25.87 8.67 -10.09
C ASP A 132 26.78 9.85 -9.76
#